data_bb22e7df1ae66c5d443f375f6ba2a909
#
_entry.id   bb22e7df1ae66c5d443f375f6ba2a909
#
_cell.length_a   1.000
_cell.length_b   1.000
_cell.length_c   1.000
_cell.angle_alpha   90.00
_cell.angle_beta   90.00
_cell.angle_gamma   90.00
#
_symmetry.space_group_name_H-M   'P 1'
#
loop_
_entity.id
_entity.type
_entity.pdbx_description
1 polymer ?
#
loop_
_entity_poly.entity_id
_entity_poly.type
_entity_poly.pdbx_seq_one_letter_code
_entity_poly.pdbx_strand_id
1 'polypeptide(L)'
;KKISIERLQKLRRNHSHSVGNCTQPADGHTGILVTSEKTDVKIISFAMSRVDKGYMPEASIPATKKALDKANLSIKDIKVINQHNAFAVNDIAFCKEFGMDTSRLNHWGSPLVYGHPQSPVLSRLTIEAIEETKTLGGGYCLVTGAAAGDLGAAMIFKVD
;
A
#
# COMPACT_ATOMS: atom_id res chain seq x y z
N LYS A 1 -22.64 -11.08 -3.39
CA LYS A 1 -22.88 -11.20 -4.85
C LYS A 1 -21.53 -11.31 -5.54
N LYS A 2 -21.32 -12.35 -6.37
CA LYS A 2 -20.08 -12.46 -7.17
C LYS A 2 -19.98 -11.28 -8.14
N ILE A 3 -18.84 -10.60 -8.14
CA ILE A 3 -18.50 -9.58 -9.10
C ILE A 3 -17.93 -10.28 -10.34
N SER A 4 -18.48 -10.01 -11.53
CA SER A 4 -17.96 -10.53 -12.79
C SER A 4 -17.32 -9.42 -13.61
N ILE A 5 -16.37 -9.75 -14.47
CA ILE A 5 -15.73 -8.83 -15.41
C ILE A 5 -16.76 -8.12 -16.28
N GLU A 6 -17.75 -8.87 -16.82
CA GLU A 6 -18.86 -8.30 -17.60
C GLU A 6 -19.63 -7.22 -16.85
N ARG A 7 -19.88 -7.44 -15.54
CA ARG A 7 -20.58 -6.47 -14.71
C ARG A 7 -19.74 -5.23 -14.46
N LEU A 8 -18.45 -5.39 -14.23
CA LEU A 8 -17.51 -4.27 -14.08
C LEU A 8 -17.41 -3.44 -15.36
N GLN A 9 -17.42 -4.07 -16.54
CA GLN A 9 -17.37 -3.38 -17.84
C GLN A 9 -18.61 -2.52 -18.11
N LYS A 10 -19.75 -2.85 -17.53
CA LYS A 10 -21.03 -2.11 -17.68
C LYS A 10 -21.17 -0.94 -16.71
N LEU A 11 -20.23 -0.74 -15.78
CA LEU A 11 -20.28 0.38 -14.85
C LEU A 11 -20.09 1.72 -15.56
N ARG A 12 -20.87 2.73 -15.12
CA ARG A 12 -20.67 4.12 -15.57
C ARG A 12 -19.23 4.55 -15.26
N ARG A 13 -18.58 5.13 -16.24
CA ARG A 13 -17.20 5.61 -16.16
C ARG A 13 -17.13 7.13 -16.25
N ASN A 14 -16.15 7.70 -15.56
CA ASN A 14 -15.65 9.03 -15.81
C ASN A 14 -14.23 8.85 -16.39
N HIS A 15 -14.12 9.00 -17.70
CA HIS A 15 -12.92 8.57 -18.45
C HIS A 15 -12.62 7.08 -18.23
N SER A 16 -11.46 6.73 -17.68
CA SER A 16 -11.04 5.36 -17.36
C SER A 16 -11.46 4.87 -15.97
N HIS A 17 -12.05 5.74 -15.13
CA HIS A 17 -12.42 5.42 -13.76
C HIS A 17 -13.91 5.07 -13.63
N SER A 18 -14.19 4.16 -12.71
CA SER A 18 -15.55 3.75 -12.31
C SER A 18 -15.55 3.37 -10.83
N VAL A 19 -16.72 3.18 -10.26
CA VAL A 19 -16.85 2.64 -8.88
C VAL A 19 -16.24 1.25 -8.72
N GLY A 20 -15.91 0.56 -9.81
CA GLY A 20 -15.28 -0.77 -9.77
C GLY A 20 -13.76 -0.74 -9.68
N ASN A 21 -13.12 0.39 -9.96
CA ASN A 21 -11.66 0.55 -9.89
C ASN A 21 -11.22 1.74 -9.03
N CYS A 22 -12.14 2.26 -8.21
CA CYS A 22 -11.90 3.29 -7.21
C CYS A 22 -12.39 2.80 -5.86
N THR A 23 -11.68 3.15 -4.81
CA THR A 23 -12.11 2.88 -3.42
C THR A 23 -13.38 3.66 -3.09
N GLN A 24 -14.17 3.14 -2.16
CA GLN A 24 -15.37 3.79 -1.65
C GLN A 24 -15.10 4.36 -0.25
N PRO A 25 -15.77 5.45 0.16
CA PRO A 25 -15.71 5.91 1.54
C PRO A 25 -16.10 4.80 2.52
N ALA A 26 -15.44 4.76 3.66
CA ALA A 26 -15.73 3.83 4.74
C ALA A 26 -15.40 4.47 6.09
N ASP A 27 -16.01 3.95 7.14
CA ASP A 27 -15.64 4.30 8.50
C ASP A 27 -14.55 3.36 9.03
N GLY A 28 -13.70 3.85 9.92
CA GLY A 28 -12.65 3.05 10.53
C GLY A 28 -11.79 3.83 11.49
N HIS A 29 -11.15 3.10 12.39
CA HIS A 29 -10.13 3.63 13.30
C HIS A 29 -9.04 2.58 13.49
N THR A 30 -7.85 3.05 13.84
CA THR A 30 -6.68 2.21 14.11
C THR A 30 -5.85 2.85 15.21
N GLY A 31 -5.06 2.02 15.91
CA GLY A 31 -4.10 2.49 16.90
C GLY A 31 -2.81 1.67 16.80
N ILE A 32 -1.67 2.36 16.82
CA ILE A 32 -0.34 1.76 16.85
C ILE A 32 0.42 2.38 18.01
N LEU A 33 0.97 1.55 18.89
CA LEU A 33 1.89 2.00 19.93
C LEU A 33 3.32 1.95 19.39
N VAL A 34 3.99 3.10 19.40
CA VAL A 34 5.42 3.20 19.10
C VAL A 34 6.18 3.41 20.43
N THR A 35 7.18 2.58 20.67
CA THR A 35 7.98 2.61 21.90
C THR A 35 9.48 2.58 21.56
N SER A 36 10.31 3.04 22.49
CA SER A 36 11.76 2.87 22.44
C SER A 36 12.23 1.52 23.02
N GLU A 37 11.33 0.77 23.62
CA GLU A 37 11.63 -0.56 24.14
C GLU A 37 11.85 -1.58 23.01
N LYS A 38 12.61 -2.62 23.31
CA LYS A 38 12.85 -3.69 22.34
C LYS A 38 11.54 -4.48 22.13
N THR A 39 11.12 -4.58 20.87
CA THR A 39 9.97 -5.36 20.44
C THR A 39 10.34 -6.29 19.29
N ASP A 40 9.44 -7.18 18.92
CA ASP A 40 9.51 -8.06 17.74
C ASP A 40 9.34 -7.33 16.41
N VAL A 41 8.96 -6.04 16.44
CA VAL A 41 8.77 -5.21 15.25
C VAL A 41 9.65 -3.98 15.32
N LYS A 42 10.44 -3.74 14.28
CA LYS A 42 11.35 -2.58 14.18
C LYS A 42 11.06 -1.78 12.92
N ILE A 43 11.01 -0.47 13.04
CA ILE A 43 11.03 0.45 11.90
C ILE A 43 12.46 0.50 11.37
N ILE A 44 12.65 0.07 10.12
CA ILE A 44 13.98 0.03 9.47
C ILE A 44 14.25 1.30 8.69
N SER A 45 13.28 1.76 7.91
CA SER A 45 13.42 2.98 7.13
C SER A 45 12.07 3.64 6.86
N PHE A 46 12.16 4.93 6.60
CA PHE A 46 11.03 5.75 6.18
C PHE A 46 11.47 6.75 5.12
N ALA A 47 10.63 6.96 4.12
CA ALA A 47 10.84 7.97 3.09
C ALA A 47 9.55 8.61 2.62
N MET A 48 9.69 9.84 2.16
CA MET A 48 8.62 10.59 1.49
C MET A 48 9.08 11.04 0.11
N SER A 49 8.12 11.29 -0.75
CA SER A 49 8.33 11.80 -2.10
C SER A 49 7.22 12.76 -2.48
N ARG A 50 7.46 13.51 -3.53
CA ARG A 50 6.46 14.27 -4.27
C ARG A 50 6.70 14.03 -5.75
N VAL A 51 5.63 13.91 -6.52
CA VAL A 51 5.64 13.80 -7.98
C VAL A 51 5.00 15.03 -8.60
N ASP A 52 5.04 15.13 -9.91
CA ASP A 52 4.42 16.21 -10.65
C ASP A 52 2.91 16.23 -10.44
N LYS A 53 2.32 17.41 -10.56
CA LYS A 53 0.89 17.64 -10.36
C LYS A 53 0.06 16.73 -11.26
N GLY A 54 -0.84 15.97 -10.64
CA GLY A 54 -1.73 15.03 -11.33
C GLY A 54 -1.20 13.61 -11.45
N TYR A 55 0.04 13.34 -11.00
CA TYR A 55 0.65 12.00 -11.01
C TYR A 55 0.61 11.30 -9.65
N MET A 56 -0.31 11.70 -8.78
CA MET A 56 -0.47 11.13 -7.43
C MET A 56 -0.44 9.59 -7.38
N PRO A 57 -1.04 8.83 -8.33
CA PRO A 57 -0.98 7.38 -8.28
C PRO A 57 0.44 6.78 -8.29
N GLU A 58 1.41 7.51 -8.83
CA GLU A 58 2.81 7.07 -8.91
C GLU A 58 3.65 7.52 -7.71
N ALA A 59 3.13 8.37 -6.83
CA ALA A 59 3.90 9.00 -5.77
C ALA A 59 4.48 8.00 -4.75
N SER A 60 3.85 6.83 -4.57
CA SER A 60 4.37 5.74 -3.74
C SER A 60 5.66 5.13 -4.28
N ILE A 61 5.91 5.18 -5.59
CA ILE A 61 7.06 4.57 -6.26
C ILE A 61 8.38 5.21 -5.80
N PRO A 62 8.61 6.52 -6.01
CA PRO A 62 9.86 7.13 -5.56
C PRO A 62 10.04 7.14 -4.04
N ALA A 63 8.94 7.14 -3.25
CA ALA A 63 9.03 6.97 -1.82
C ALA A 63 9.56 5.56 -1.46
N THR A 64 9.04 4.52 -2.11
CA THR A 64 9.49 3.15 -1.92
C THR A 64 10.95 2.96 -2.30
N LYS A 65 11.39 3.47 -3.45
CA LYS A 65 12.80 3.41 -3.86
C LYS A 65 13.71 4.02 -2.79
N LYS A 66 13.40 5.23 -2.34
CA LYS A 66 14.16 5.91 -1.27
C LYS A 66 14.18 5.13 0.05
N ALA A 67 13.07 4.49 0.41
CA ALA A 67 13.01 3.69 1.64
C ALA A 67 13.86 2.42 1.53
N LEU A 68 13.82 1.74 0.38
CA LEU A 68 14.65 0.58 0.08
C LEU A 68 16.15 0.94 0.10
N ASP A 69 16.53 2.03 -0.56
CA ASP A 69 17.91 2.52 -0.60
C ASP A 69 18.44 2.81 0.82
N LYS A 70 17.65 3.51 1.64
CA LYS A 70 18.00 3.78 3.05
C LYS A 70 18.17 2.52 3.88
N ALA A 71 17.40 1.48 3.59
CA ALA A 71 17.48 0.20 4.27
C ALA A 71 18.58 -0.72 3.72
N ASN A 72 19.20 -0.36 2.61
CA ASN A 72 20.09 -1.22 1.82
C ASN A 72 19.42 -2.56 1.45
N LEU A 73 18.15 -2.48 1.03
CA LEU A 73 17.32 -3.61 0.60
C LEU A 73 16.85 -3.43 -0.84
N SER A 74 16.50 -4.53 -1.45
CA SER A 74 15.80 -4.58 -2.74
C SER A 74 14.33 -4.96 -2.52
N ILE A 75 13.47 -4.73 -3.51
CA ILE A 75 12.05 -5.13 -3.44
C ILE A 75 11.88 -6.66 -3.29
N LYS A 76 12.90 -7.44 -3.69
CA LYS A 76 12.90 -8.91 -3.58
C LYS A 76 13.09 -9.39 -2.14
N ASP A 77 13.69 -8.56 -1.29
CA ASP A 77 13.90 -8.86 0.13
C ASP A 77 12.63 -8.64 0.96
N ILE A 78 11.63 -7.96 0.37
CA ILE A 78 10.37 -7.66 1.02
C ILE A 78 9.41 -8.85 0.88
N LYS A 79 8.99 -9.41 2.00
CA LYS A 79 8.10 -10.57 2.07
C LYS A 79 6.63 -10.18 1.86
N VAL A 80 6.19 -9.11 2.49
CA VAL A 80 4.81 -8.59 2.43
C VAL A 80 4.84 -7.13 1.97
N ILE A 81 3.99 -6.80 1.00
CA ILE A 81 3.86 -5.44 0.46
C ILE A 81 2.41 -5.02 0.55
N ASN A 82 2.12 -4.03 1.39
CA ASN A 82 0.80 -3.42 1.48
C ASN A 82 0.85 -2.00 0.92
N GLN A 83 0.09 -1.80 -0.14
CA GLN A 83 -0.02 -0.52 -0.83
C GLN A 83 -1.41 0.07 -0.66
N HIS A 84 -1.48 1.36 -0.34
CA HIS A 84 -2.72 2.11 -0.40
C HIS A 84 -3.13 2.32 -1.86
N ASN A 85 -4.11 1.55 -2.28
CA ASN A 85 -4.66 1.60 -3.63
C ASN A 85 -6.05 2.26 -3.63
N ALA A 86 -6.09 3.58 -3.51
CA ALA A 86 -7.33 4.33 -3.69
C ALA A 86 -7.93 4.12 -5.10
N PHE A 87 -7.08 3.81 -6.05
CA PHE A 87 -7.43 3.50 -7.45
C PHE A 87 -6.64 2.26 -7.90
N ALA A 88 -7.23 1.42 -8.73
CA ALA A 88 -6.55 0.24 -9.26
C ALA A 88 -5.25 0.59 -10.04
N VAL A 89 -5.19 1.79 -10.62
CA VAL A 89 -3.99 2.27 -11.32
C VAL A 89 -2.78 2.42 -10.40
N ASN A 90 -2.96 2.61 -9.09
CA ASN A 90 -1.86 2.64 -8.13
C ASN A 90 -1.09 1.33 -8.14
N ASP A 91 -1.80 0.19 -8.07
CA ASP A 91 -1.19 -1.13 -8.08
C ASP A 91 -0.54 -1.44 -9.44
N ILE A 92 -1.21 -1.07 -10.54
CA ILE A 92 -0.70 -1.30 -11.90
C ILE A 92 0.61 -0.54 -12.11
N ALA A 93 0.66 0.75 -11.73
CA ALA A 93 1.86 1.59 -11.89
C ALA A 93 3.01 1.05 -11.02
N PHE A 94 2.71 0.71 -9.76
CA PHE A 94 3.69 0.17 -8.82
C PHE A 94 4.26 -1.16 -9.32
N CYS A 95 3.41 -2.11 -9.69
CA CYS A 95 3.84 -3.42 -10.18
C CYS A 95 4.65 -3.33 -11.47
N LYS A 96 4.26 -2.45 -12.40
CA LYS A 96 5.01 -2.19 -13.62
C LYS A 96 6.42 -1.68 -13.32
N GLU A 97 6.54 -0.74 -12.39
CA GLU A 97 7.85 -0.15 -12.03
C GLU A 97 8.80 -1.15 -11.37
N PHE A 98 8.28 -2.01 -10.49
CA PHE A 98 9.10 -2.99 -9.77
C PHE A 98 9.17 -4.36 -10.45
N GLY A 99 8.59 -4.52 -11.65
CA GLY A 99 8.62 -5.76 -12.43
C GLY A 99 7.96 -6.94 -11.71
N MET A 100 6.83 -6.70 -11.02
CA MET A 100 6.13 -7.72 -10.25
C MET A 100 4.67 -7.87 -10.68
N ASP A 101 4.05 -8.98 -10.28
CA ASP A 101 2.62 -9.22 -10.45
C ASP A 101 1.80 -8.59 -9.32
N THR A 102 0.57 -8.18 -9.61
CA THR A 102 -0.35 -7.59 -8.63
C THR A 102 -0.73 -8.54 -7.49
N SER A 103 -0.61 -9.85 -7.69
CA SER A 103 -0.80 -10.85 -6.64
C SER A 103 0.23 -10.73 -5.49
N ARG A 104 1.29 -9.97 -5.68
CA ARG A 104 2.29 -9.67 -4.65
C ARG A 104 1.87 -8.60 -3.66
N LEU A 105 0.75 -7.92 -3.92
CA LEU A 105 0.27 -6.80 -3.12
C LEU A 105 -0.97 -7.17 -2.32
N ASN A 106 -1.06 -6.66 -1.10
CA ASN A 106 -2.31 -6.61 -0.33
C ASN A 106 -3.02 -7.97 -0.22
N HIS A 107 -2.33 -9.04 0.18
CA HIS A 107 -2.88 -10.39 0.21
C HIS A 107 -4.15 -10.53 1.08
N TRP A 108 -4.23 -9.76 2.17
CA TRP A 108 -5.40 -9.78 3.08
C TRP A 108 -6.51 -8.82 2.67
N GLY A 109 -6.41 -8.22 1.49
CA GLY A 109 -7.34 -7.25 0.96
C GLY A 109 -6.76 -5.84 0.91
N SER A 110 -7.55 -4.90 0.44
CA SER A 110 -7.08 -3.53 0.17
C SER A 110 -8.21 -2.52 0.29
N PRO A 111 -7.91 -1.23 0.32
CA PRO A 111 -8.91 -0.18 0.26
C PRO A 111 -9.92 -0.30 -0.89
N LEU A 112 -9.53 -0.86 -2.04
CA LEU A 112 -10.47 -1.16 -3.13
C LEU A 112 -11.54 -2.18 -2.74
N VAL A 113 -11.25 -3.05 -1.76
CA VAL A 113 -12.15 -4.12 -1.32
C VAL A 113 -13.04 -3.67 -0.18
N TYR A 114 -12.48 -3.07 0.85
CA TYR A 114 -13.19 -2.74 2.08
C TYR A 114 -13.41 -1.24 2.33
N GLY A 115 -12.98 -0.40 1.39
CA GLY A 115 -13.19 1.04 1.45
C GLY A 115 -12.03 1.82 2.05
N HIS A 116 -12.18 3.14 2.05
CA HIS A 116 -11.15 4.10 2.42
C HIS A 116 -11.60 4.97 3.59
N PRO A 117 -11.19 4.65 4.82
CA PRO A 117 -11.52 5.45 6.01
C PRO A 117 -10.63 6.70 6.16
N GLN A 118 -9.99 7.16 5.10
CA GLN A 118 -9.10 8.33 5.08
C GLN A 118 -7.86 8.14 5.99
N SER A 119 -7.76 8.89 7.10
CA SER A 119 -6.60 8.90 7.98
C SER A 119 -6.11 7.53 8.44
N PRO A 120 -6.95 6.58 8.88
CA PRO A 120 -6.46 5.31 9.44
C PRO A 120 -6.02 4.28 8.39
N VAL A 121 -6.11 4.57 7.09
CA VAL A 121 -5.85 3.55 6.06
C VAL A 121 -4.41 3.02 6.10
N LEU A 122 -3.40 3.89 6.19
CA LEU A 122 -2.00 3.44 6.20
C LEU A 122 -1.63 2.73 7.51
N SER A 123 -2.17 3.15 8.65
CA SER A 123 -1.96 2.43 9.91
C SER A 123 -2.65 1.08 9.91
N ARG A 124 -3.81 0.92 9.28
CA ARG A 124 -4.42 -0.39 9.06
C ARG A 124 -3.54 -1.29 8.20
N LEU A 125 -3.08 -0.80 7.05
CA LEU A 125 -2.17 -1.54 6.17
C LEU A 125 -0.86 -1.91 6.88
N THR A 126 -0.39 -1.08 7.82
CA THR A 126 0.78 -1.38 8.65
C THR A 126 0.50 -2.55 9.60
N ILE A 127 -0.63 -2.55 10.29
CA ILE A 127 -1.03 -3.64 11.17
C ILE A 127 -1.14 -4.94 10.37
N GLU A 128 -1.86 -4.90 9.25
CA GLU A 128 -2.03 -6.07 8.37
C GLU A 128 -0.69 -6.60 7.84
N ALA A 129 0.22 -5.73 7.40
CA ALA A 129 1.53 -6.13 6.91
C ALA A 129 2.39 -6.78 8.00
N ILE A 130 2.36 -6.26 9.22
CA ILE A 130 3.08 -6.82 10.36
C ILE A 130 2.52 -8.19 10.72
N GLU A 131 1.20 -8.30 10.88
CA GLU A 131 0.55 -9.55 11.27
C GLU A 131 0.71 -10.63 10.19
N GLU A 132 0.57 -10.28 8.91
CA GLU A 132 0.84 -11.21 7.83
C GLU A 132 2.30 -11.69 7.84
N THR A 133 3.25 -10.77 8.04
CA THR A 133 4.67 -11.12 8.10
C THR A 133 4.97 -12.06 9.27
N LYS A 134 4.31 -11.89 10.42
CA LYS A 134 4.40 -12.83 11.56
C LYS A 134 3.91 -14.23 11.17
N THR A 135 2.75 -14.31 10.51
CA THR A 135 2.21 -15.63 10.09
C THR A 135 3.11 -16.35 9.10
N LEU A 136 3.93 -15.60 8.36
CA LEU A 136 4.91 -16.14 7.43
C LEU A 136 6.29 -16.41 8.05
N GLY A 137 6.42 -16.33 9.38
CA GLY A 137 7.65 -16.61 10.10
C GLY A 137 8.67 -15.46 10.12
N GLY A 138 8.19 -14.22 10.10
CA GLY A 138 9.02 -13.03 10.16
C GLY A 138 9.63 -12.62 8.81
N GLY A 139 10.34 -11.49 8.79
CA GLY A 139 10.94 -10.93 7.58
C GLY A 139 10.76 -9.43 7.47
N TYR A 140 10.96 -8.90 6.27
CA TYR A 140 10.70 -7.49 5.97
C TYR A 140 9.32 -7.30 5.35
N CYS A 141 8.60 -6.28 5.79
CA CYS A 141 7.40 -5.80 5.12
C CYS A 141 7.50 -4.32 4.77
N LEU A 142 6.82 -3.96 3.70
CA LEU A 142 6.73 -2.60 3.17
C LEU A 142 5.27 -2.14 3.21
N VAL A 143 5.07 -0.96 3.76
CA VAL A 143 3.80 -0.23 3.65
C VAL A 143 4.05 1.05 2.89
N THR A 144 3.27 1.29 1.85
CA THR A 144 3.44 2.47 1.01
C THR A 144 2.09 3.01 0.55
N GLY A 145 2.07 4.27 0.19
CA GLY A 145 0.86 4.90 -0.29
C GLY A 145 1.08 6.31 -0.81
N ALA A 146 0.04 6.81 -1.45
CA ALA A 146 -0.01 8.16 -1.96
C ALA A 146 -1.15 8.95 -1.33
N ALA A 147 -1.01 10.24 -1.25
CA ALA A 147 -2.00 11.17 -0.72
C ALA A 147 -2.21 12.34 -1.65
N ALA A 148 -3.35 13.03 -1.48
CA ALA A 148 -3.66 14.26 -2.18
C ALA A 148 -2.51 15.29 -2.03
N GLY A 149 -2.25 16.04 -3.11
CA GLY A 149 -1.09 16.92 -3.20
C GLY A 149 0.15 16.23 -3.77
N ASP A 150 -0.05 15.10 -4.46
CA ASP A 150 0.99 14.38 -5.20
C ASP A 150 2.12 13.87 -4.30
N LEU A 151 1.77 13.57 -3.04
CA LEU A 151 2.68 13.07 -2.01
C LEU A 151 2.67 11.55 -1.95
N GLY A 152 3.83 10.97 -1.72
CA GLY A 152 4.02 9.55 -1.44
C GLY A 152 4.79 9.33 -0.14
N ALA A 153 4.50 8.22 0.52
CA ALA A 153 5.23 7.77 1.69
C ALA A 153 5.46 6.27 1.63
N ALA A 154 6.58 5.81 2.19
CA ALA A 154 6.89 4.39 2.32
C ALA A 154 7.63 4.15 3.63
N MET A 155 7.32 3.04 4.27
CA MET A 155 7.95 2.59 5.51
C MET A 155 8.24 1.10 5.43
N ILE A 156 9.44 0.71 5.87
CA ILE A 156 9.87 -0.70 5.93
C ILE A 156 10.01 -1.09 7.39
N PHE A 157 9.43 -2.24 7.71
CA PHE A 157 9.53 -2.85 9.02
C PHE A 157 10.26 -4.19 8.92
N LYS A 158 10.97 -4.55 10.00
CA LYS A 158 11.48 -5.89 10.25
C LYS A 158 10.63 -6.51 11.34
N VAL A 159 10.13 -7.68 11.10
CA VAL A 159 9.38 -8.52 12.03
C VAL A 159 10.23 -9.74 12.33
N ASP A 160 10.52 -9.97 13.62
CA ASP A 160 11.32 -11.10 14.12
C ASP A 160 10.45 -12.32 14.38
#